data_c68cbdbf910844dfda1cd39f2ee378f1
#
_entry.id   c68cbdbf910844dfda1cd39f2ee378f1
#
_cell.length_a   1.000
_cell.length_b   1.000
_cell.length_c   1.000
_cell.angle_alpha   90.00
_cell.angle_beta   90.00
_cell.angle_gamma   90.00
#
_symmetry.space_group_name_H-M   'P 1'
#
loop_
_entity.id
_entity.type
_entity.pdbx_description
1 polymer ?
#
loop_
_entity_poly.entity_id
_entity_poly.type
_entity_poly.pdbx_seq_one_letter_code
_entity_poly.pdbx_strand_id
1 'polypeptide(L)'
;RDFLAERVSNDETRSTIRRYFRTKEEPGSYLVDPHTAVGFEAANRRANGHAVPQIILSTAHPAKFSEAVISSIAADSNEGEAARYFDTHVLPKEMHGLLDKERRVVDVNVAPEAGSNKLQGLIASTKAIIERDGFSSRM
;
A
#
# COMPACT_ATOMS: atom_id res chain seq x y z
N ARG A 1 26.86 6.89 12.03
CA ARG A 1 25.64 7.32 11.28
C ARG A 1 24.44 6.70 11.98
N ASP A 2 23.53 7.53 12.44
CA ASP A 2 22.37 7.11 13.23
C ASP A 2 21.20 6.64 12.35
N PHE A 3 21.19 7.04 11.07
CA PHE A 3 20.15 6.66 10.09
C PHE A 3 20.76 6.16 8.78
N LEU A 4 20.10 5.16 8.22
CA LEU A 4 20.43 4.57 6.93
C LEU A 4 19.17 4.55 6.07
N ALA A 5 19.34 4.63 4.75
CA ALA A 5 18.23 4.56 3.80
C ALA A 5 18.53 3.51 2.73
N GLU A 6 17.47 2.82 2.30
CA GLU A 6 17.49 1.86 1.20
C GLU A 6 16.37 2.17 0.22
N ARG A 7 16.62 1.92 -1.05
CA ARG A 7 15.62 2.00 -2.11
C ARG A 7 15.21 0.59 -2.52
N VAL A 8 13.92 0.32 -2.51
CA VAL A 8 13.32 -0.94 -2.97
C VAL A 8 12.38 -0.64 -4.13
N SER A 9 12.52 -1.34 -5.24
CA SER A 9 11.65 -1.20 -6.42
C SER A 9 10.32 -1.94 -6.22
N ASN A 10 9.35 -1.67 -7.10
CA ASN A 10 8.06 -2.37 -7.07
C ASN A 10 8.20 -3.88 -7.30
N ASP A 11 9.13 -4.31 -8.16
CA ASP A 11 9.35 -5.73 -8.44
C ASP A 11 9.97 -6.45 -7.25
N GLU A 12 10.93 -5.81 -6.58
CA GLU A 12 11.52 -6.32 -5.34
C GLU A 12 10.48 -6.38 -4.21
N THR A 13 9.60 -5.38 -4.12
CA THR A 13 8.48 -5.36 -3.17
C THR A 13 7.56 -6.55 -3.41
N ARG A 14 7.12 -6.78 -4.66
CA ARG A 14 6.28 -7.94 -5.02
C ARG A 14 6.98 -9.27 -4.74
N SER A 15 8.25 -9.37 -5.08
CA SER A 15 9.04 -10.58 -4.80
C SER A 15 9.16 -10.85 -3.30
N THR A 16 9.27 -9.80 -2.50
CA THR A 16 9.32 -9.91 -1.03
C THR A 16 7.99 -10.36 -0.46
N ILE A 17 6.86 -9.77 -0.89
CA ILE A 17 5.51 -10.24 -0.49
C ILE A 17 5.38 -11.74 -0.77
N ARG A 18 5.73 -12.16 -1.99
CA ARG A 18 5.69 -13.57 -2.40
C ARG A 18 6.58 -14.47 -1.56
N ARG A 19 7.81 -14.05 -1.28
CA ARG A 19 8.76 -14.81 -0.47
C ARG A 19 8.19 -15.15 0.90
N TYR A 20 7.64 -14.18 1.59
CA TYR A 20 7.05 -14.40 2.91
C TYR A 20 5.71 -15.13 2.88
N PHE A 21 4.98 -15.02 1.78
CA PHE A 21 3.73 -15.74 1.57
C PHE A 21 3.93 -17.22 1.23
N ARG A 22 5.00 -17.58 0.51
CA ARG A 22 5.29 -18.97 0.11
C ARG A 22 5.59 -19.90 1.27
N THR A 23 5.91 -19.38 2.41
CA THR A 23 6.20 -20.18 3.60
C THR A 23 4.94 -20.67 4.32
N LYS A 24 3.80 -20.79 3.59
CA LYS A 24 2.48 -21.16 4.13
C LYS A 24 2.46 -22.43 4.98
N GLU A 25 3.30 -23.38 4.66
CA GLU A 25 3.38 -24.68 5.32
C GLU A 25 4.34 -24.66 6.53
N GLU A 26 5.07 -23.56 6.70
CA GLU A 26 5.98 -23.39 7.83
C GLU A 26 5.39 -22.44 8.88
N PRO A 27 5.65 -22.68 10.16
CA PRO A 27 5.33 -21.72 11.20
C PRO A 27 6.05 -20.40 10.91
N GLY A 28 5.33 -19.34 10.52
CA GLY A 28 5.91 -18.04 10.18
C GLY A 28 5.53 -17.48 8.81
N SER A 29 4.71 -18.22 8.02
CA SER A 29 4.11 -17.65 6.81
C SER A 29 3.29 -16.41 7.16
N TYR A 30 3.61 -15.29 6.52
CA TYR A 30 2.95 -14.03 6.79
C TYR A 30 2.75 -13.22 5.51
N LEU A 31 1.51 -12.80 5.26
CA LEU A 31 1.21 -11.90 4.16
C LEU A 31 1.40 -10.46 4.60
N VAL A 32 2.42 -9.82 4.07
CA VAL A 32 2.74 -8.41 4.36
C VAL A 32 2.12 -7.46 3.34
N ASP A 33 1.80 -6.25 3.79
CA ASP A 33 1.46 -5.15 2.88
C ASP A 33 2.70 -4.63 2.13
N PRO A 34 2.54 -3.93 0.99
CA PRO A 34 3.67 -3.49 0.18
C PRO A 34 4.66 -2.58 0.92
N HIS A 35 4.20 -1.75 1.84
CA HIS A 35 5.08 -0.83 2.58
C HIS A 35 5.92 -1.58 3.62
N THR A 36 5.30 -2.53 4.32
CA THR A 36 6.02 -3.43 5.22
C THR A 36 7.02 -4.29 4.45
N ALA A 37 6.66 -4.75 3.23
CA ALA A 37 7.57 -5.52 2.38
C ALA A 37 8.84 -4.73 2.00
N VAL A 38 8.74 -3.41 1.78
CA VAL A 38 9.92 -2.55 1.59
C VAL A 38 10.84 -2.62 2.81
N GLY A 39 10.29 -2.55 4.02
CA GLY A 39 11.06 -2.69 5.26
C GLY A 39 11.75 -4.04 5.38
N PHE A 40 11.04 -5.13 5.04
CA PHE A 40 11.61 -6.49 5.04
C PHE A 40 12.76 -6.63 4.04
N GLU A 41 12.61 -6.11 2.82
CA GLU A 41 13.67 -6.19 1.81
C GLU A 41 14.89 -5.37 2.21
N ALA A 42 14.70 -4.16 2.72
CA ALA A 42 15.78 -3.32 3.23
C ALA A 42 16.53 -4.01 4.39
N ALA A 43 15.80 -4.63 5.31
CA ALA A 43 16.37 -5.40 6.41
C ALA A 43 17.15 -6.62 5.91
N ASN A 44 16.61 -7.38 4.96
CA ASN A 44 17.28 -8.55 4.36
C ASN A 44 18.64 -8.19 3.74
N ARG A 45 18.72 -7.06 3.02
CA ARG A 45 19.97 -6.58 2.42
C ARG A 45 21.03 -6.24 3.47
N ARG A 46 20.60 -5.86 4.65
CA ARG A 46 21.46 -5.47 5.76
C ARG A 46 21.75 -6.58 6.76
N ALA A 47 21.01 -7.69 6.69
CA ALA A 47 21.16 -8.82 7.61
C ALA A 47 22.50 -9.57 7.46
N ASN A 48 23.29 -9.31 6.43
CA ASN A 48 24.55 -9.99 6.17
C ASN A 48 25.55 -9.78 7.31
N GLY A 49 25.55 -10.73 8.25
CA GLY A 49 26.56 -10.83 9.30
C GLY A 49 26.25 -10.13 10.63
N HIS A 50 25.06 -9.58 10.81
CA HIS A 50 24.69 -8.97 12.09
C HIS A 50 23.93 -9.97 12.96
N ALA A 51 24.47 -10.25 14.15
CA ALA A 51 23.83 -11.08 15.18
C ALA A 51 22.69 -10.34 15.94
N VAL A 52 22.38 -9.11 15.55
CA VAL A 52 21.37 -8.26 16.24
C VAL A 52 20.02 -8.49 15.59
N PRO A 53 18.98 -8.84 16.36
CA PRO A 53 17.61 -8.91 15.86
C PRO A 53 17.16 -7.61 15.23
N GLN A 54 16.53 -7.67 14.05
CA GLN A 54 15.94 -6.52 13.38
C GLN A 54 14.44 -6.50 13.60
N ILE A 55 13.92 -5.35 13.99
CA ILE A 55 12.49 -5.12 14.18
C ILE A 55 11.98 -4.29 13.01
N ILE A 56 11.06 -4.85 12.22
CA ILE A 56 10.42 -4.18 11.10
C ILE A 56 9.02 -3.73 11.54
N LEU A 57 8.74 -2.44 11.40
CA LEU A 57 7.44 -1.90 11.72
C LEU A 57 6.45 -2.23 10.61
N SER A 58 5.37 -2.94 10.95
CA SER A 58 4.23 -3.13 10.06
C SER A 58 3.44 -1.83 9.94
N THR A 59 3.15 -1.41 8.71
CA THR A 59 2.59 -0.09 8.44
C THR A 59 1.11 -0.13 8.11
N ALA A 60 0.60 -1.23 7.53
CA ALA A 60 -0.78 -1.34 7.12
C ALA A 60 -1.24 -2.81 7.05
N HIS A 61 -2.56 -2.99 6.93
CA HIS A 61 -3.13 -4.30 6.63
C HIS A 61 -3.06 -4.57 5.11
N PRO A 62 -2.65 -5.78 4.66
CA PRO A 62 -2.53 -6.12 3.24
C PRO A 62 -3.83 -5.93 2.44
N ALA A 63 -4.99 -6.07 3.08
CA ALA A 63 -6.29 -5.85 2.44
C ALA A 63 -6.49 -4.44 1.86
N LYS A 64 -5.75 -3.45 2.31
CA LYS A 64 -5.79 -2.09 1.74
C LYS A 64 -5.15 -1.97 0.36
N PHE A 65 -4.37 -2.96 -0.04
CA PHE A 65 -3.55 -2.93 -1.25
C PHE A 65 -3.80 -4.17 -2.10
N SER A 66 -5.09 -4.47 -2.35
CA SER A 66 -5.54 -5.69 -3.02
C SER A 66 -4.81 -5.96 -4.33
N GLU A 67 -4.70 -4.97 -5.20
CA GLU A 67 -4.05 -5.11 -6.51
C GLU A 67 -2.58 -5.58 -6.37
N ALA A 68 -1.79 -4.90 -5.54
CA ALA A 68 -0.39 -5.24 -5.32
C ALA A 68 -0.22 -6.60 -4.65
N VAL A 69 -1.09 -6.94 -3.70
CA VAL A 69 -1.05 -8.22 -2.98
C VAL A 69 -1.47 -9.36 -3.88
N ILE A 70 -2.62 -9.25 -4.57
CA ILE A 70 -3.12 -10.28 -5.50
C ILE A 70 -2.09 -10.54 -6.60
N SER A 71 -1.56 -9.50 -7.24
CA SER A 71 -0.54 -9.65 -8.28
C SER A 71 0.75 -10.31 -7.77
N SER A 72 1.10 -10.10 -6.50
CA SER A 72 2.27 -10.73 -5.90
C SER A 72 2.09 -12.23 -5.67
N ILE A 73 0.90 -12.65 -5.21
CA ILE A 73 0.61 -14.06 -4.92
C ILE A 73 0.18 -14.84 -6.17
N ALA A 74 -0.38 -14.16 -7.19
CA ALA A 74 -0.79 -14.75 -8.45
C ALA A 74 0.38 -15.25 -9.31
N ALA A 75 1.59 -14.81 -9.05
CA ALA A 75 2.75 -15.22 -9.84
C ALA A 75 3.06 -16.73 -9.77
N ASP A 76 2.53 -17.42 -8.76
CA ASP A 76 2.68 -18.86 -8.56
C ASP A 76 1.35 -19.64 -8.78
N SER A 77 0.27 -18.92 -9.07
CA SER A 77 -1.07 -19.43 -9.32
C SER A 77 -1.74 -18.58 -10.41
N ASN A 78 -2.96 -18.91 -10.81
CA ASN A 78 -3.69 -18.01 -11.67
C ASN A 78 -4.30 -16.85 -10.84
N GLU A 79 -4.55 -15.72 -11.51
CA GLU A 79 -5.07 -14.51 -10.88
C GLU A 79 -6.42 -14.75 -10.16
N GLY A 80 -7.28 -15.61 -10.72
CA GLY A 80 -8.57 -15.94 -10.13
C GLY A 80 -8.45 -16.73 -8.82
N GLU A 81 -7.45 -17.58 -8.68
CA GLU A 81 -7.16 -18.28 -7.41
C GLU A 81 -6.60 -17.32 -6.37
N ALA A 82 -5.69 -16.45 -6.79
CA ALA A 82 -5.12 -15.44 -5.92
C ALA A 82 -6.20 -14.48 -5.39
N ALA A 83 -7.12 -14.03 -6.24
CA ALA A 83 -8.23 -13.18 -5.86
C ALA A 83 -9.18 -13.89 -4.86
N ARG A 84 -9.55 -15.14 -5.13
CA ARG A 84 -10.37 -15.93 -4.19
C ARG A 84 -9.68 -16.13 -2.85
N TYR A 85 -8.39 -16.43 -2.87
CA TYR A 85 -7.63 -16.53 -1.63
C TYR A 85 -7.64 -15.22 -0.85
N PHE A 86 -7.43 -14.10 -1.54
CA PHE A 86 -7.46 -12.77 -0.96
C PHE A 86 -8.82 -12.49 -0.30
N ASP A 87 -9.92 -12.70 -1.02
CA ASP A 87 -11.27 -12.45 -0.53
C ASP A 87 -11.64 -13.32 0.68
N THR A 88 -11.16 -14.58 0.69
CA THR A 88 -11.54 -15.54 1.73
C THR A 88 -10.66 -15.45 2.98
N HIS A 89 -9.35 -15.13 2.84
CA HIS A 89 -8.38 -15.26 3.91
C HIS A 89 -7.71 -13.94 4.31
N VAL A 90 -7.77 -12.92 3.45
CA VAL A 90 -7.05 -11.66 3.67
C VAL A 90 -8.00 -10.50 3.93
N LEU A 91 -9.12 -10.44 3.22
CA LEU A 91 -10.08 -9.36 3.33
C LEU A 91 -10.89 -9.47 4.64
N PRO A 92 -10.77 -8.52 5.58
CA PRO A 92 -11.59 -8.51 6.79
C PRO A 92 -13.07 -8.34 6.46
N LYS A 93 -13.94 -8.92 7.27
CA LYS A 93 -15.41 -8.85 7.07
C LYS A 93 -15.91 -7.40 6.99
N GLU A 94 -15.32 -6.51 7.75
CA GLU A 94 -15.65 -5.08 7.81
C GLU A 94 -15.32 -4.34 6.52
N MET A 95 -14.45 -4.90 5.70
CA MET A 95 -14.04 -4.33 4.41
C MET A 95 -14.81 -4.91 3.21
N HIS A 96 -15.64 -5.95 3.42
CA HIS A 96 -16.48 -6.51 2.37
C HIS A 96 -17.47 -5.45 1.87
N GLY A 97 -17.59 -5.30 0.54
CA GLY A 97 -18.44 -4.31 -0.12
C GLY A 97 -18.00 -2.85 0.08
N LEU A 98 -16.79 -2.60 0.63
CA LEU A 98 -16.32 -1.24 0.83
C LEU A 98 -16.11 -0.50 -0.50
N LEU A 99 -15.67 -1.20 -1.54
CA LEU A 99 -15.46 -0.63 -2.87
C LEU A 99 -16.76 -0.32 -3.62
N ASP A 100 -17.87 -0.94 -3.21
CA ASP A 100 -19.20 -0.72 -3.79
C ASP A 100 -19.93 0.47 -3.15
N LYS A 101 -19.37 1.03 -2.08
CA LYS A 101 -19.93 2.19 -1.41
C LYS A 101 -19.70 3.47 -2.21
N GLU A 102 -20.62 4.40 -2.10
CA GLU A 102 -20.48 5.74 -2.67
C GLU A 102 -19.17 6.38 -2.20
N ARG A 103 -18.38 6.82 -3.16
CA ARG A 103 -17.10 7.50 -2.89
C ARG A 103 -17.36 8.92 -2.41
N ARG A 104 -16.99 9.22 -1.18
CA ARG A 104 -17.03 10.57 -0.61
C ARG A 104 -15.73 11.30 -0.94
N VAL A 105 -15.55 11.63 -2.21
CA VAL A 105 -14.36 12.34 -2.71
C VAL A 105 -14.79 13.52 -3.57
N VAL A 106 -13.98 14.54 -3.58
CA VAL A 106 -14.09 15.66 -4.52
C VAL A 106 -12.90 15.60 -5.46
N ASP A 107 -13.18 15.40 -6.74
CA ASP A 107 -12.13 15.36 -7.75
C ASP A 107 -11.69 16.81 -8.08
N VAL A 108 -10.41 17.08 -7.87
CA VAL A 108 -9.81 18.36 -8.20
C VAL A 108 -9.19 18.29 -9.59
N ASN A 109 -9.91 18.79 -10.59
CA ASN A 109 -9.43 18.84 -11.96
C ASN A 109 -8.75 20.20 -12.23
N VAL A 110 -7.48 20.15 -12.62
CA VAL A 110 -6.76 21.32 -13.10
C VAL A 110 -6.86 21.32 -14.62
N ALA A 111 -7.43 22.39 -15.18
CA ALA A 111 -7.56 22.53 -16.63
C ALA A 111 -6.20 22.38 -17.33
N PRO A 112 -6.14 21.67 -18.46
CA PRO A 112 -4.89 21.47 -19.23
C PRO A 112 -4.20 22.76 -19.66
N GLU A 113 -4.98 23.85 -19.76
CA GLU A 113 -4.54 25.18 -20.22
C GLU A 113 -3.75 25.97 -19.17
N ALA A 114 -3.65 25.49 -17.94
CA ALA A 114 -2.97 26.19 -16.85
C ALA A 114 -1.43 26.31 -16.99
N GLY A 115 -0.86 25.91 -18.12
CA GLY A 115 0.56 26.12 -18.48
C GLY A 115 1.53 25.66 -17.38
N SER A 116 2.58 26.47 -17.14
CA SER A 116 3.63 26.20 -16.14
C SER A 116 3.16 26.23 -14.67
N ASN A 117 1.88 26.50 -14.41
CA ASN A 117 1.35 26.76 -13.07
C ASN A 117 0.31 25.73 -12.57
N LYS A 118 0.41 24.48 -13.03
CA LYS A 118 -0.47 23.37 -12.57
C LYS A 118 -0.54 23.26 -11.05
N LEU A 119 0.58 23.43 -10.38
CA LEU A 119 0.64 23.33 -8.90
C LEU A 119 -0.15 24.44 -8.24
N GLN A 120 -0.05 25.69 -8.71
CA GLN A 120 -0.81 26.81 -8.15
C GLN A 120 -2.31 26.67 -8.40
N GLY A 121 -2.71 26.19 -9.59
CA GLY A 121 -4.10 25.88 -9.90
C GLY A 121 -4.67 24.79 -8.99
N LEU A 122 -3.90 23.73 -8.74
CA LEU A 122 -4.27 22.66 -7.83
C LEU A 122 -4.42 23.17 -6.37
N ILE A 123 -3.47 23.96 -5.92
CA ILE A 123 -3.50 24.57 -4.57
C ILE A 123 -4.73 25.47 -4.41
N ALA A 124 -5.01 26.34 -5.38
CA ALA A 124 -6.15 27.25 -5.33
C ALA A 124 -7.50 26.48 -5.30
N SER A 125 -7.65 25.47 -6.16
CA SER A 125 -8.85 24.65 -6.21
C SER A 125 -9.05 23.85 -4.92
N THR A 126 -7.99 23.24 -4.39
CA THR A 126 -8.04 22.50 -3.13
C THR A 126 -8.42 23.42 -1.98
N LYS A 127 -7.81 24.62 -1.91
CA LYS A 127 -8.13 25.61 -0.89
C LYS A 127 -9.58 26.05 -0.94
N ALA A 128 -10.13 26.33 -2.13
CA ALA A 128 -11.53 26.71 -2.31
C ALA A 128 -12.49 25.59 -1.85
N ILE A 129 -12.16 24.31 -2.09
CA ILE A 129 -12.94 23.17 -1.61
C ILE A 129 -12.91 23.09 -0.09
N ILE A 130 -11.72 23.22 0.52
CA ILE A 130 -11.58 23.19 1.98
C ILE A 130 -12.36 24.34 2.63
N GLU A 131 -12.30 25.54 2.07
CA GLU A 131 -13.03 26.71 2.57
C GLU A 131 -14.54 26.51 2.47
N ARG A 132 -15.02 25.96 1.35
CA ARG A 132 -16.46 25.67 1.14
C ARG A 132 -16.99 24.61 2.11
N ASP A 133 -16.26 23.48 2.23
CA ASP A 133 -16.76 22.28 2.92
C ASP A 133 -16.27 22.20 4.37
N GLY A 134 -15.12 22.81 4.71
CA GLY A 134 -14.50 22.76 6.03
C GLY A 134 -15.05 23.77 7.03
N PHE A 135 -15.60 24.90 6.60
CA PHE A 135 -16.13 25.92 7.49
C PHE A 135 -17.66 25.82 7.70
N SER A 136 -18.37 25.15 6.81
CA SER A 136 -19.84 25.02 6.89
C SER A 136 -20.34 24.05 7.98
N SER A 137 -19.48 23.23 8.56
CA SER A 137 -19.86 22.19 9.52
C SER A 137 -19.55 22.53 10.98
N ARG A 138 -19.22 23.79 11.30
CA ARG A 138 -18.90 24.25 12.67
C ARG A 138 -19.70 25.47 13.14
N MET A 139 -20.86 25.74 12.55
CA MET A 139 -21.83 26.69 13.11
C MET A 139 -23.12 25.99 13.48
#